data_91cc6934b7777c1949035f3ba38e9f17
#
_entry.id   91cc6934b7777c1949035f3ba38e9f17
#
_cell.length_a   1.000
_cell.length_b   1.000
_cell.length_c   1.000
_cell.angle_alpha   90.00
_cell.angle_beta   90.00
_cell.angle_gamma   90.00
#
_symmetry.space_group_name_H-M   'P 1'
#
loop_
_entity.id
_entity.type
_entity.pdbx_description
1 polymer ?
#
loop_
_entity_poly.entity_id
_entity_poly.type
_entity_poly.pdbx_seq_one_letter_code
_entity_poly.pdbx_strand_id
1 'polypeptide(L)'
;MIQLTDAHAHIKNEKQAMERITLGIPTMACAGTPGEMQELEKFGRLQGAEKILIPACGLHPWYSDKWEPEEMFSLMEKVPVIGEIGMDSVWCDVPLDRQRKALEKQLQFACEIKKPVVLHTKGQEKEIARIISHYPNTYL
;
A
#
# COMPACT_ATOMS: atom_id res chain seq x y z
N MET A 1 27.23 6.51 11.17
CA MET A 1 26.06 7.42 11.06
C MET A 1 24.83 6.52 10.87
N ILE A 2 23.81 6.67 11.69
CA ILE A 2 22.55 5.89 11.54
C ILE A 2 21.75 6.56 10.43
N GLN A 3 21.45 5.83 9.36
CA GLN A 3 20.54 6.29 8.31
C GLN A 3 19.11 5.90 8.72
N LEU A 4 18.25 6.91 8.86
CA LEU A 4 16.82 6.68 9.12
C LEU A 4 16.11 6.32 7.82
N THR A 5 15.15 5.41 7.90
CA THR A 5 14.22 5.07 6.82
C THR A 5 12.80 5.03 7.40
N ASP A 6 11.82 5.37 6.59
CA ASP A 6 10.40 5.27 6.93
C ASP A 6 9.79 4.14 6.09
N ALA A 7 9.51 3.02 6.73
CA ALA A 7 9.03 1.81 6.05
C ALA A 7 7.54 1.89 5.67
N HIS A 8 6.80 2.89 6.16
CA HIS A 8 5.39 3.07 5.83
C HIS A 8 4.94 4.51 6.12
N ALA A 9 4.49 5.23 5.12
CA ALA A 9 3.93 6.56 5.27
C ALA A 9 2.82 6.85 4.26
N HIS A 10 1.84 7.65 4.69
CA HIS A 10 0.87 8.29 3.82
C HIS A 10 1.27 9.76 3.61
N ILE A 11 1.74 10.09 2.42
CA ILE A 11 2.12 11.46 2.07
C ILE A 11 0.90 12.20 1.50
N LYS A 12 0.42 13.18 2.24
CA LYS A 12 -0.86 13.86 1.95
C LYS A 12 -0.71 15.13 1.11
N ASN A 13 0.49 15.67 0.98
CA ASN A 13 0.73 16.91 0.25
C ASN A 13 2.22 17.05 -0.14
N GLU A 14 2.48 17.98 -1.06
CA GLU A 14 3.82 18.26 -1.56
C GLU A 14 4.80 18.68 -0.46
N LYS A 15 4.32 19.42 0.55
CA LYS A 15 5.19 19.85 1.67
C LYS A 15 5.77 18.64 2.41
N GLN A 16 4.96 17.62 2.69
CA GLN A 16 5.42 16.39 3.34
C GLN A 16 6.40 15.62 2.45
N ALA A 17 6.15 15.56 1.14
CA ALA A 17 7.07 14.93 0.19
C ALA A 17 8.43 15.66 0.17
N MET A 18 8.43 16.99 0.05
CA MET A 18 9.64 17.81 0.06
C MET A 18 10.41 17.71 1.37
N GLU A 19 9.72 17.58 2.50
CA GLU A 19 10.35 17.38 3.81
C GLU A 19 11.16 16.07 3.83
N ARG A 20 10.60 14.95 3.34
CA ARG A 20 11.31 13.67 3.24
C ARG A 20 12.51 13.77 2.29
N ILE A 21 12.33 14.41 1.14
CA ILE A 21 13.38 14.60 0.15
C ILE A 21 14.52 15.43 0.74
N THR A 22 14.20 16.55 1.39
CA THR A 22 15.19 17.46 1.98
C THR A 22 15.98 16.81 3.12
N LEU A 23 15.31 16.02 3.94
CA LEU A 23 15.95 15.29 5.05
C LEU A 23 16.68 14.03 4.59
N GLY A 24 16.53 13.62 3.32
CA GLY A 24 17.15 12.42 2.78
C GLY A 24 16.67 11.13 3.45
N ILE A 25 15.40 11.08 3.87
CA ILE A 25 14.80 9.91 4.55
C ILE A 25 14.09 9.02 3.51
N PRO A 26 14.69 7.89 3.09
CA PRO A 26 14.00 6.95 2.22
C PRO A 26 12.67 6.54 2.84
N THR A 27 11.60 6.70 2.09
CA THR A 27 10.22 6.56 2.59
C THR A 27 9.41 5.71 1.63
N MET A 28 8.83 4.61 2.12
CA MET A 28 7.79 3.90 1.39
C MET A 28 6.47 4.66 1.54
N ALA A 29 6.03 5.27 0.45
CA ALA A 29 4.82 6.07 0.39
C ALA A 29 3.66 5.22 -0.17
N CYS A 30 2.63 5.02 0.65
CA CYS A 30 1.50 4.15 0.33
C CYS A 30 0.28 4.96 -0.13
N ALA A 31 -0.33 4.51 -1.22
CA ALA A 31 -1.58 5.01 -1.77
C ALA A 31 -2.66 3.92 -1.70
N GLY A 32 -3.77 4.22 -1.00
CA GLY A 32 -4.87 3.28 -0.75
C GLY A 32 -6.04 3.40 -1.73
N THR A 33 -6.00 4.37 -2.65
CA THR A 33 -7.02 4.61 -3.68
C THR A 33 -6.38 5.08 -4.98
N PRO A 34 -7.09 5.00 -6.13
CA PRO A 34 -6.59 5.55 -7.40
C PRO A 34 -6.25 7.04 -7.30
N GLY A 35 -7.07 7.83 -6.58
CA GLY A 35 -6.82 9.26 -6.39
C GLY A 35 -5.54 9.56 -5.60
N GLU A 36 -5.30 8.82 -4.52
CA GLU A 36 -4.06 8.95 -3.75
C GLU A 36 -2.83 8.56 -4.58
N MET A 37 -2.95 7.54 -5.44
CA MET A 37 -1.86 7.16 -6.33
C MET A 37 -1.53 8.26 -7.36
N GLN A 38 -2.53 8.94 -7.90
CA GLN A 38 -2.32 10.08 -8.80
C GLN A 38 -1.56 11.22 -8.12
N GLU A 39 -1.88 11.50 -6.84
CA GLU A 39 -1.12 12.50 -6.06
C GLU A 39 0.31 12.04 -5.79
N LEU A 40 0.50 10.77 -5.43
CA LEU A 40 1.82 10.20 -5.20
C LEU A 40 2.70 10.23 -6.47
N GLU A 41 2.12 9.99 -7.65
CA GLU A 41 2.81 10.15 -8.93
C GLU A 41 3.29 11.58 -9.18
N LYS A 42 2.51 12.60 -8.77
CA LYS A 42 2.95 14.01 -8.85
C LYS A 42 4.14 14.27 -7.93
N PHE A 43 4.10 13.76 -6.70
CA PHE A 43 5.21 13.91 -5.75
C PHE A 43 6.47 13.17 -6.23
N GLY A 44 6.32 12.04 -6.91
CA GLY A 44 7.42 11.31 -7.52
C GLY A 44 8.18 12.06 -8.62
N ARG A 45 7.60 13.15 -9.17
CA ARG A 45 8.24 14.03 -10.18
C ARG A 45 9.03 15.17 -9.55
N LEU A 46 8.96 15.36 -8.24
CA LEU A 46 9.77 16.36 -7.55
C LEU A 46 11.26 16.01 -7.64
N GLN A 47 12.10 17.03 -7.75
CA GLN A 47 13.54 16.83 -7.85
C GLN A 47 14.08 16.08 -6.62
N GLY A 48 14.74 14.95 -6.85
CA GLY A 48 15.29 14.10 -5.79
C GLY A 48 14.32 13.05 -5.25
N ALA A 49 13.06 13.08 -5.65
CA ALA A 49 12.05 12.13 -5.20
C ALA A 49 12.40 10.67 -5.58
N GLU A 50 13.01 10.46 -6.74
CA GLU A 50 13.38 9.15 -7.28
C GLU A 50 14.31 8.33 -6.38
N LYS A 51 15.05 9.00 -5.48
CA LYS A 51 15.97 8.37 -4.52
C LYS A 51 15.38 8.18 -3.14
N ILE A 52 14.28 8.86 -2.86
CA ILE A 52 13.71 8.97 -1.53
C ILE A 52 12.31 8.36 -1.44
N LEU A 53 11.44 8.60 -2.41
CA LEU A 53 10.07 8.10 -2.38
C LEU A 53 9.96 6.77 -3.11
N ILE A 54 9.64 5.72 -2.38
CA ILE A 54 9.36 4.38 -2.90
C ILE A 54 7.84 4.23 -2.93
N PRO A 55 7.20 4.28 -4.11
CA PRO A 55 5.74 4.19 -4.17
C PRO A 55 5.27 2.76 -3.90
N ALA A 56 4.20 2.66 -3.11
CA ALA A 56 3.40 1.45 -2.95
C ALA A 56 1.93 1.77 -3.18
N CYS A 57 1.17 0.90 -3.80
CA CYS A 57 -0.26 1.07 -3.91
C CYS A 57 -1.04 -0.23 -3.80
N GLY A 58 -2.23 -0.12 -3.24
CA GLY A 58 -3.18 -1.19 -3.08
C GLY A 58 -4.50 -0.62 -2.57
N LEU A 59 -5.60 -1.32 -2.76
CA LEU A 59 -6.87 -0.89 -2.20
C LEU A 59 -6.86 -1.10 -0.70
N HIS A 60 -6.78 0.00 0.04
CA HIS A 60 -6.82 -0.03 1.51
C HIS A 60 -8.18 -0.55 2.00
N PRO A 61 -8.25 -1.35 3.07
CA PRO A 61 -9.51 -1.93 3.57
C PRO A 61 -10.62 -0.90 3.84
N TRP A 62 -10.26 0.32 4.23
CA TRP A 62 -11.22 1.41 4.51
C TRP A 62 -12.02 1.87 3.28
N TYR A 63 -11.55 1.55 2.08
CA TYR A 63 -12.15 2.00 0.82
C TYR A 63 -12.71 0.85 -0.02
N SER A 64 -12.69 -0.38 0.51
CA SER A 64 -13.13 -1.57 -0.21
C SER A 64 -14.66 -1.65 -0.41
N ASP A 65 -15.43 -0.73 0.16
CA ASP A 65 -16.85 -0.52 -0.14
C ASP A 65 -17.11 0.49 -1.27
N LYS A 66 -16.09 1.30 -1.63
CA LYS A 66 -16.18 2.37 -2.62
C LYS A 66 -15.49 2.04 -3.94
N TRP A 67 -14.50 1.15 -3.90
CA TRP A 67 -13.68 0.76 -5.04
C TRP A 67 -13.59 -0.75 -5.16
N GLU A 68 -13.44 -1.25 -6.38
CA GLU A 68 -13.09 -2.64 -6.60
C GLU A 68 -11.55 -2.79 -6.71
N PRO A 69 -10.97 -3.90 -6.22
CA PRO A 69 -9.52 -4.11 -6.28
C PRO A 69 -8.94 -4.04 -7.69
N GLU A 70 -9.71 -4.45 -8.69
CA GLU A 70 -9.33 -4.46 -10.08
C GLU A 70 -9.03 -3.06 -10.63
N GLU A 71 -9.61 -2.01 -10.03
CA GLU A 71 -9.33 -0.61 -10.39
C GLU A 71 -7.93 -0.17 -10.00
N MET A 72 -7.27 -0.91 -9.08
CA MET A 72 -5.88 -0.69 -8.67
C MET A 72 -4.85 -1.50 -9.46
N PHE A 73 -5.24 -2.57 -10.16
CA PHE A 73 -4.29 -3.53 -10.73
C PHE A 73 -3.30 -2.89 -11.70
N SER A 74 -3.77 -2.03 -12.61
CA SER A 74 -2.88 -1.32 -13.54
C SER A 74 -1.91 -0.34 -12.86
N LEU A 75 -2.25 0.13 -11.67
CA LEU A 75 -1.40 0.98 -10.84
C LEU A 75 -0.39 0.14 -10.06
N MET A 76 -0.82 -1.02 -9.53
CA MET A 76 0.04 -1.97 -8.84
C MET A 76 1.16 -2.50 -9.74
N GLU A 77 0.92 -2.65 -11.03
CA GLU A 77 1.96 -3.03 -12.01
C GLU A 77 3.11 -2.02 -12.10
N LYS A 78 2.84 -0.75 -11.82
CA LYS A 78 3.81 0.35 -11.96
C LYS A 78 4.67 0.59 -10.72
N VAL A 79 4.30 0.04 -9.57
CA VAL A 79 5.00 0.26 -8.29
C VAL A 79 5.80 -0.98 -7.89
N PRO A 80 6.89 -0.82 -7.11
CA PRO A 80 7.70 -1.97 -6.65
C PRO A 80 7.01 -2.80 -5.56
N VAL A 81 6.08 -2.22 -4.81
CA VAL A 81 5.43 -2.85 -3.65
C VAL A 81 3.92 -2.66 -3.74
N ILE A 82 3.15 -3.72 -3.47
CA ILE A 82 1.70 -3.66 -3.36
C ILE A 82 1.31 -3.40 -1.92
N GLY A 83 0.49 -2.41 -1.71
CA GLY A 83 -0.02 -2.10 -0.37
C GLY A 83 -0.25 -0.59 -0.17
N GLU A 84 -0.91 -0.33 0.87
CA GLU A 84 -1.29 -1.16 2.01
C GLU A 84 -2.59 -1.90 1.70
N ILE A 85 -2.60 -3.23 1.84
CA ILE A 85 -3.79 -4.09 1.66
C ILE A 85 -4.06 -4.86 2.95
N GLY A 86 -5.30 -5.23 3.23
CA GLY A 86 -5.54 -5.98 4.46
C GLY A 86 -6.97 -5.91 4.98
N MET A 87 -7.08 -5.96 6.32
CA MET A 87 -8.36 -5.91 7.04
C MET A 87 -8.24 -5.11 8.33
N ASP A 88 -9.32 -4.40 8.67
CA ASP A 88 -9.44 -3.56 9.86
C ASP A 88 -10.83 -3.72 10.48
N SER A 89 -10.90 -4.19 11.71
CA SER A 89 -12.14 -4.29 12.49
C SER A 89 -12.22 -3.29 13.63
N VAL A 90 -11.29 -2.36 13.72
CA VAL A 90 -11.19 -1.41 14.84
C VAL A 90 -11.51 0.02 14.42
N TRP A 91 -10.97 0.46 13.30
CA TRP A 91 -11.09 1.84 12.80
C TRP A 91 -11.93 1.97 11.53
N CYS A 92 -12.53 0.88 11.09
CA CYS A 92 -13.24 0.79 9.81
C CYS A 92 -14.57 0.06 10.01
N ASP A 93 -15.64 0.63 9.45
CA ASP A 93 -17.00 0.07 9.49
C ASP A 93 -17.34 -0.72 8.21
N VAL A 94 -16.43 -0.83 7.26
CA VAL A 94 -16.63 -1.65 6.06
C VAL A 94 -16.76 -3.12 6.46
N PRO A 95 -17.78 -3.86 5.99
CA PRO A 95 -17.97 -5.27 6.33
C PRO A 95 -16.74 -6.13 6.07
N LEU A 96 -16.37 -6.98 7.04
CA LEU A 96 -15.15 -7.79 6.97
C LEU A 96 -15.13 -8.77 5.79
N ASP A 97 -16.27 -9.27 5.35
CA ASP A 97 -16.36 -10.13 4.16
C ASP A 97 -15.99 -9.37 2.87
N ARG A 98 -16.33 -8.09 2.80
CA ARG A 98 -15.95 -7.19 1.70
C ARG A 98 -14.43 -6.94 1.71
N GLN A 99 -13.90 -6.59 2.87
CA GLN A 99 -12.46 -6.38 3.05
C GLN A 99 -11.66 -7.65 2.72
N ARG A 100 -12.13 -8.82 3.17
CA ARG A 100 -11.51 -10.11 2.88
C ARG A 100 -11.45 -10.38 1.38
N LYS A 101 -12.56 -10.24 0.66
CA LYS A 101 -12.59 -10.43 -0.79
C LYS A 101 -11.62 -9.51 -1.52
N ALA A 102 -11.55 -8.26 -1.08
CA ALA A 102 -10.60 -7.30 -1.64
C ALA A 102 -9.14 -7.69 -1.37
N LEU A 103 -8.84 -8.16 -0.15
CA LEU A 103 -7.51 -8.65 0.21
C LEU A 103 -7.11 -9.87 -0.63
N GLU A 104 -7.96 -10.89 -0.72
CA GLU A 104 -7.67 -12.14 -1.44
C GLU A 104 -7.41 -11.89 -2.93
N LYS A 105 -8.21 -11.05 -3.59
CA LYS A 105 -7.99 -10.66 -5.00
C LYS A 105 -6.64 -9.96 -5.20
N GLN A 106 -6.26 -9.08 -4.29
CA GLN A 106 -5.00 -8.36 -4.37
C GLN A 106 -3.79 -9.25 -4.06
N LEU A 107 -3.92 -10.19 -3.12
CA LEU A 107 -2.89 -11.19 -2.85
C LEU A 107 -2.67 -12.10 -4.05
N GLN A 108 -3.76 -12.57 -4.68
CA GLN A 108 -3.67 -13.36 -5.90
C GLN A 108 -2.92 -12.59 -6.99
N PHE A 109 -3.30 -11.35 -7.26
CA PHE A 109 -2.65 -10.51 -8.25
C PHE A 109 -1.17 -10.26 -7.91
N ALA A 110 -0.85 -9.98 -6.65
CA ALA A 110 0.53 -9.80 -6.19
C ALA A 110 1.40 -11.04 -6.45
N CYS A 111 0.85 -12.25 -6.22
CA CYS A 111 1.52 -13.50 -6.56
C CYS A 111 1.77 -13.64 -8.07
N GLU A 112 0.78 -13.32 -8.90
CA GLU A 112 0.88 -13.40 -10.37
C GLU A 112 1.97 -12.50 -10.92
N ILE A 113 2.06 -11.26 -10.42
CA ILE A 113 3.08 -10.30 -10.85
C ILE A 113 4.37 -10.34 -10.01
N LYS A 114 4.46 -11.25 -9.04
CA LYS A 114 5.64 -11.50 -8.18
C LYS A 114 6.13 -10.26 -7.44
N LYS A 115 5.22 -9.51 -6.83
CA LYS A 115 5.57 -8.32 -6.04
C LYS A 115 5.34 -8.55 -4.54
N PRO A 116 6.19 -7.94 -3.69
CA PRO A 116 5.98 -7.96 -2.26
C PRO A 116 4.75 -7.13 -1.86
N VAL A 117 4.19 -7.45 -0.69
CA VAL A 117 3.02 -6.76 -0.16
C VAL A 117 3.29 -6.15 1.21
N VAL A 118 2.62 -5.03 1.51
CA VAL A 118 2.51 -4.43 2.84
C VAL A 118 1.10 -4.61 3.35
N LEU A 119 0.97 -5.10 4.58
CA LEU A 119 -0.30 -5.51 5.16
C LEU A 119 -0.79 -4.55 6.24
N HIS A 120 -2.06 -4.21 6.14
CA HIS A 120 -2.84 -3.60 7.21
C HIS A 120 -3.59 -4.68 8.00
N THR A 121 -3.26 -4.86 9.29
CA THR A 121 -3.72 -6.03 10.06
C THR A 121 -4.53 -5.68 11.32
N LYS A 122 -5.12 -4.54 11.38
CA LYS A 122 -5.74 -4.00 12.61
C LYS A 122 -6.93 -4.82 13.10
N GLY A 123 -6.74 -5.52 14.22
CA GLY A 123 -7.76 -6.37 14.85
C GLY A 123 -8.10 -7.66 14.06
N GLN A 124 -7.35 -7.97 12.99
CA GLN A 124 -7.56 -9.12 12.13
C GLN A 124 -6.29 -9.92 11.87
N GLU A 125 -5.31 -9.82 12.74
CA GLU A 125 -3.98 -10.40 12.59
C GLU A 125 -4.02 -11.92 12.35
N LYS A 126 -4.82 -12.65 13.14
CA LYS A 126 -4.97 -14.11 13.02
C LYS A 126 -5.63 -14.54 11.72
N GLU A 127 -6.66 -13.79 11.30
CA GLU A 127 -7.40 -14.10 10.09
C GLU A 127 -6.53 -13.81 8.85
N ILE A 128 -5.83 -12.68 8.84
CA ILE A 128 -4.90 -12.34 7.76
C ILE A 128 -3.77 -13.38 7.68
N ALA A 129 -3.18 -13.79 8.81
CA ALA A 129 -2.18 -14.85 8.82
C ALA A 129 -2.70 -16.17 8.20
N ARG A 130 -3.96 -16.53 8.49
CA ARG A 130 -4.63 -17.69 7.89
C ARG A 130 -4.80 -17.52 6.37
N ILE A 131 -5.25 -16.36 5.93
CA ILE A 131 -5.43 -16.07 4.50
C ILE A 131 -4.09 -16.18 3.77
N ILE A 132 -3.05 -15.51 4.28
CA ILE A 132 -1.71 -15.48 3.65
C ILE A 132 -1.11 -16.88 3.51
N SER A 133 -1.39 -17.80 4.44
CA SER A 133 -0.89 -19.18 4.36
C SER A 133 -1.30 -19.91 3.07
N HIS A 134 -2.32 -19.42 2.36
CA HIS A 134 -2.75 -19.94 1.06
C HIS A 134 -2.00 -19.27 -0.13
N TYR A 135 -1.14 -18.29 0.13
CA TYR A 135 -0.38 -17.55 -0.87
C TYR A 135 1.13 -17.67 -0.61
N PRO A 136 1.73 -18.87 -0.76
CA PRO A 136 3.11 -19.16 -0.30
C PRO A 136 4.19 -18.38 -1.05
N ASN A 137 3.88 -17.79 -2.19
CA ASN A 137 4.81 -16.99 -3.00
C ASN A 137 4.69 -15.48 -2.74
N THR A 138 3.95 -15.09 -1.71
CA THR A 138 3.81 -13.68 -1.33
C THR A 138 4.96 -13.29 -0.41
N TYR A 139 5.73 -12.29 -0.78
CA TYR A 139 6.75 -11.68 0.07
C TYR A 139 6.10 -10.58 0.91
N LEU A 140 6.24 -10.69 2.22
CA LEU A 140 5.66 -9.75 3.20
C LEU A 140 6.72 -8.79 3.70
#